data_11860f99eb89edf382dbfcf6bf0eab7c
#
_entry.id   11860f99eb89edf382dbfcf6bf0eab7c
#
_cell.length_a   1.000
_cell.length_b   1.000
_cell.length_c   1.000
_cell.angle_alpha   90.00
_cell.angle_beta   90.00
_cell.angle_gamma   90.00
#
_symmetry.space_group_name_H-M   'P 1'
#
loop_
_entity.id
_entity.type
_entity.pdbx_description
1 polymer ?
#
loop_
_entity_poly.entity_id
_entity_poly.type
_entity_poly.pdbx_seq_one_letter_code
_entity_poly.pdbx_strand_id
1 'polypeptide(L)'
;MNVLLMLLGVLIVYLAVKLVYRYNWNKNLTVSLEFDKKHVVKDDIVNITEVVTNAKRLPLPCINLKFQAARELLFTGADTNSSVSDKTYRNDVFSLLSNQRITRKVPVRCTRRGVYRISGLEIVFSGLFMNEINVLKAGNNCEITVYPKPADPTVLKSVNSRITEIGRAHV
;
A
#
# COMPACT_ATOMS: atom_id res chain seq x y z
N MET A 1 5.12 18.05 -50.39
CA MET A 1 4.48 16.73 -50.36
C MET A 1 5.12 15.80 -49.31
N ASN A 2 6.44 15.80 -49.20
CA ASN A 2 7.17 14.90 -48.25
C ASN A 2 6.92 15.20 -46.75
N VAL A 3 6.73 16.46 -46.37
CA VAL A 3 6.50 16.84 -44.94
C VAL A 3 5.13 16.34 -44.45
N LEU A 4 4.11 16.43 -45.27
CA LEU A 4 2.77 15.93 -44.96
C LEU A 4 2.75 14.41 -44.77
N LEU A 5 3.46 13.68 -45.64
CA LEU A 5 3.63 12.22 -45.55
C LEU A 5 4.37 11.83 -44.24
N MET A 6 5.39 12.58 -43.88
CA MET A 6 6.16 12.37 -42.65
C MET A 6 5.29 12.59 -41.42
N LEU A 7 4.51 13.67 -41.38
CA LEU A 7 3.57 13.96 -40.28
C LEU A 7 2.48 12.88 -40.14
N LEU A 8 1.95 12.41 -41.29
CA LEU A 8 0.99 11.32 -41.31
C LEU A 8 1.59 10.03 -40.75
N GLY A 9 2.85 9.70 -41.10
CA GLY A 9 3.56 8.54 -40.56
C GLY A 9 3.73 8.61 -39.04
N VAL A 10 4.15 9.75 -38.53
CA VAL A 10 4.29 9.98 -37.06
C VAL A 10 2.93 9.83 -36.36
N LEU A 11 1.88 10.37 -36.94
CA LEU A 11 0.52 10.25 -36.37
C LEU A 11 0.06 8.78 -36.31
N ILE A 12 0.31 8.00 -37.35
CA ILE A 12 -0.05 6.57 -37.39
C ILE A 12 0.71 5.80 -36.30
N VAL A 13 2.04 6.03 -36.17
CA VAL A 13 2.86 5.40 -35.12
C VAL A 13 2.35 5.79 -33.71
N TYR A 14 2.06 7.05 -33.48
CA TYR A 14 1.49 7.52 -32.21
C TYR A 14 0.19 6.81 -31.88
N LEU A 15 -0.75 6.72 -32.82
CA LEU A 15 -2.02 6.05 -32.61
C LEU A 15 -1.85 4.55 -32.38
N ALA A 16 -0.94 3.89 -33.10
CA ALA A 16 -0.63 2.47 -32.90
C ALA A 16 -0.08 2.19 -31.49
N VAL A 17 0.89 2.98 -31.03
CA VAL A 17 1.45 2.89 -29.67
C VAL A 17 0.37 3.12 -28.64
N LYS A 18 -0.44 4.14 -28.80
CA LYS A 18 -1.57 4.46 -27.90
C LYS A 18 -2.54 3.28 -27.78
N LEU A 19 -2.93 2.67 -28.89
CA LEU A 19 -3.81 1.49 -28.92
C LEU A 19 -3.19 0.29 -28.22
N VAL A 20 -1.91 0.01 -28.47
CA VAL A 20 -1.19 -1.10 -27.82
C VAL A 20 -1.21 -0.93 -26.29
N TYR A 21 -0.92 0.26 -25.78
CA TYR A 21 -0.94 0.53 -24.34
C TYR A 21 -2.37 0.43 -23.77
N ARG A 22 -3.36 1.01 -24.44
CA ARG A 22 -4.76 0.98 -24.00
C ARG A 22 -5.28 -0.43 -23.80
N TYR A 23 -4.96 -1.38 -24.68
CA TYR A 23 -5.46 -2.76 -24.62
C TYR A 23 -4.60 -3.72 -23.79
N ASN A 24 -3.34 -3.40 -23.56
CA ASN A 24 -2.41 -4.36 -22.92
C ASN A 24 -1.80 -3.89 -21.59
N TRP A 25 -2.10 -2.68 -21.11
CA TRP A 25 -1.46 -2.14 -19.90
C TRP A 25 -1.74 -2.98 -18.64
N ASN A 26 -2.95 -3.54 -18.49
CA ASN A 26 -3.38 -4.32 -17.33
C ASN A 26 -3.13 -5.83 -17.47
N LYS A 27 -2.84 -6.32 -18.68
CA LYS A 27 -2.59 -7.75 -18.88
C LYS A 27 -1.29 -8.15 -18.20
N ASN A 28 -1.30 -9.30 -17.50
CA ASN A 28 -0.14 -9.85 -16.79
C ASN A 28 0.55 -8.85 -15.83
N LEU A 29 -0.25 -7.95 -15.26
CA LEU A 29 0.15 -7.08 -14.18
C LEU A 29 -0.46 -7.61 -12.89
N THR A 30 0.38 -7.99 -11.94
CA THR A 30 -0.06 -8.46 -10.62
C THR A 30 0.48 -7.57 -9.53
N VAL A 31 -0.38 -7.27 -8.55
CA VAL A 31 -0.02 -6.50 -7.37
C VAL A 31 -0.49 -7.27 -6.15
N SER A 32 0.40 -7.44 -5.17
CA SER A 32 0.07 -7.98 -3.86
C SER A 32 0.60 -7.07 -2.76
N LEU A 33 -0.19 -6.97 -1.68
CA LEU A 33 0.16 -6.31 -0.44
C LEU A 33 0.07 -7.35 0.67
N GLU A 34 1.12 -7.46 1.47
CA GLU A 34 1.16 -8.40 2.58
C GLU A 34 1.86 -7.77 3.78
N PHE A 35 1.35 -8.03 4.99
CA PHE A 35 2.10 -7.77 6.20
C PHE A 35 3.13 -8.86 6.42
N ASP A 36 4.34 -8.51 6.87
CA ASP A 36 5.39 -9.48 7.22
C ASP A 36 5.01 -10.31 8.46
N LYS A 37 4.11 -9.79 9.31
CA LYS A 37 3.56 -10.46 10.50
C LYS A 37 2.05 -10.34 10.54
N LYS A 38 1.35 -11.42 10.88
CA LYS A 38 -0.11 -11.42 11.04
C LYS A 38 -0.55 -10.98 12.44
N HIS A 39 0.32 -11.15 13.43
CA HIS A 39 0.05 -10.85 14.84
C HIS A 39 1.20 -10.03 15.42
N VAL A 40 0.88 -8.90 16.01
CA VAL A 40 1.84 -7.97 16.61
C VAL A 40 1.26 -7.36 17.88
N VAL A 41 2.10 -6.72 18.69
CA VAL A 41 1.69 -6.00 19.90
C VAL A 41 1.59 -4.50 19.58
N LYS A 42 0.78 -3.79 20.35
CA LYS A 42 0.69 -2.33 20.25
C LYS A 42 2.07 -1.68 20.37
N ASP A 43 2.32 -0.68 19.53
CA ASP A 43 3.57 0.07 19.36
C ASP A 43 4.69 -0.65 18.60
N ASP A 44 4.47 -1.90 18.18
CA ASP A 44 5.40 -2.60 17.29
C ASP A 44 5.43 -1.97 15.90
N ILE A 45 6.59 -2.11 15.24
CA ILE A 45 6.78 -1.76 13.84
C ILE A 45 6.70 -3.03 13.00
N VAL A 46 5.86 -3.01 12.00
CA VAL A 46 5.65 -4.08 11.02
C VAL A 46 5.86 -3.55 9.62
N ASN A 47 6.33 -4.37 8.68
CA ASN A 47 6.45 -3.93 7.30
C ASN A 47 5.28 -4.41 6.46
N ILE A 48 4.73 -3.50 5.66
CA ILE A 48 3.90 -3.85 4.52
C ILE A 48 4.81 -4.11 3.34
N THR A 49 4.74 -5.29 2.78
CA THR A 49 5.48 -5.67 1.58
C THR A 49 4.57 -5.45 0.38
N GLU A 50 4.95 -4.51 -0.46
CA GLU A 50 4.30 -4.21 -1.74
C GLU A 50 5.05 -4.93 -2.84
N VAL A 51 4.39 -5.80 -3.57
CA VAL A 51 4.98 -6.52 -4.70
C VAL A 51 4.21 -6.18 -5.95
N VAL A 52 4.88 -5.56 -6.91
CA VAL A 52 4.33 -5.25 -8.22
C VAL A 52 5.12 -6.02 -9.27
N THR A 53 4.43 -6.84 -10.05
CA THR A 53 5.05 -7.70 -11.08
C THR A 53 4.45 -7.38 -12.43
N ASN A 54 5.29 -7.01 -13.37
CA ASN A 54 4.97 -6.86 -14.78
C ASN A 54 5.51 -8.08 -15.55
N ALA A 55 4.66 -9.07 -15.82
CA ALA A 55 5.04 -10.30 -16.52
C ALA A 55 4.78 -10.20 -18.04
N LYS A 56 5.07 -9.03 -18.64
CA LYS A 56 4.93 -8.79 -20.08
C LYS A 56 6.10 -7.97 -20.63
N ARG A 57 6.27 -8.00 -21.95
CA ARG A 57 7.31 -7.22 -22.64
C ARG A 57 7.04 -5.72 -22.69
N LEU A 58 5.80 -5.29 -22.45
CA LEU A 58 5.42 -3.88 -22.48
C LEU A 58 5.86 -3.20 -21.18
N PRO A 59 6.77 -2.20 -21.20
CA PRO A 59 7.17 -1.46 -20.02
C PRO A 59 6.03 -0.55 -19.54
N LEU A 60 5.97 -0.31 -18.24
CA LEU A 60 4.97 0.56 -17.60
C LEU A 60 5.70 1.66 -16.82
N PRO A 61 5.96 2.82 -17.44
CA PRO A 61 6.85 3.83 -16.87
C PRO A 61 6.29 4.53 -15.64
N CYS A 62 4.99 4.59 -15.48
CA CYS A 62 4.36 5.25 -14.35
C CYS A 62 3.08 4.51 -13.94
N ILE A 63 3.16 3.82 -12.81
CA ILE A 63 2.01 3.18 -12.15
C ILE A 63 1.90 3.75 -10.76
N ASN A 64 0.72 4.22 -10.40
CA ASN A 64 0.39 4.63 -9.05
C ASN A 64 -0.38 3.51 -8.36
N LEU A 65 0.14 3.04 -7.25
CA LEU A 65 -0.51 2.09 -6.36
C LEU A 65 -1.18 2.87 -5.25
N LYS A 66 -2.51 2.82 -5.20
CA LYS A 66 -3.32 3.52 -4.20
C LYS A 66 -4.01 2.51 -3.32
N PHE A 67 -3.97 2.73 -2.00
CA PHE A 67 -4.73 1.91 -1.05
C PHE A 67 -5.09 2.71 0.21
N GLN A 68 -6.03 2.17 0.96
CA GLN A 68 -6.50 2.75 2.20
C GLN A 68 -6.10 1.86 3.37
N ALA A 69 -5.50 2.45 4.37
CA ALA A 69 -5.17 1.83 5.64
C ALA A 69 -5.95 2.51 6.79
N ALA A 70 -6.08 1.82 7.91
CA ALA A 70 -6.64 2.41 9.10
C ALA A 70 -5.71 3.52 9.65
N ARG A 71 -6.30 4.55 10.25
CA ARG A 71 -5.58 5.70 10.82
C ARG A 71 -4.56 5.31 11.90
N GLU A 72 -4.83 4.22 12.60
CA GLU A 72 -4.01 3.69 13.68
C GLU A 72 -2.72 3.03 13.18
N LEU A 73 -2.62 2.80 11.87
CA LEU A 73 -1.42 2.32 11.20
C LEU A 73 -0.61 3.52 10.70
N LEU A 74 0.37 3.96 11.49
CA LEU A 74 1.21 5.11 11.14
C LEU A 74 2.39 4.67 10.27
N PHE A 75 2.45 5.21 9.06
CA PHE A 75 3.60 5.02 8.16
C PHE A 75 4.78 5.85 8.67
N THR A 76 5.91 5.18 8.98
CA THR A 76 7.11 5.81 9.58
C THR A 76 8.24 6.05 8.56
N GLY A 77 8.03 5.73 7.28
CA GLY A 77 9.02 5.95 6.22
C GLY A 77 9.16 7.42 5.81
N ALA A 78 10.34 7.80 5.33
CA ALA A 78 10.65 9.16 4.87
C ALA A 78 9.82 9.61 3.65
N ASP A 79 9.30 8.68 2.87
CA ASP A 79 8.45 8.93 1.70
C ASP A 79 6.97 9.00 2.11
N THR A 80 6.60 10.08 2.81
CA THR A 80 5.25 10.25 3.34
C THR A 80 4.30 10.79 2.26
N ASN A 81 4.02 10.01 1.23
CA ASN A 81 2.94 10.28 0.26
C ASN A 81 1.58 9.84 0.83
N SER A 82 1.33 10.13 2.11
CA SER A 82 0.08 9.77 2.80
C SER A 82 -0.69 11.02 3.21
N SER A 83 -1.97 11.08 2.87
CA SER A 83 -2.90 12.07 3.40
C SER A 83 -3.75 11.44 4.49
N VAL A 84 -3.87 12.13 5.64
CA VAL A 84 -4.62 11.64 6.82
C VAL A 84 -5.95 12.38 6.91
N SER A 85 -7.04 11.61 6.79
CA SER A 85 -8.40 11.98 7.18
C SER A 85 -8.88 10.90 8.17
N ASP A 86 -10.11 10.42 8.04
CA ASP A 86 -10.60 9.25 8.81
C ASP A 86 -9.87 7.94 8.46
N LYS A 87 -9.28 7.88 7.27
CA LYS A 87 -8.42 6.80 6.80
C LYS A 87 -7.13 7.38 6.23
N THR A 88 -6.03 6.64 6.36
CA THR A 88 -4.77 7.00 5.72
C THR A 88 -4.79 6.51 4.28
N TYR A 89 -4.77 7.44 3.34
CA TYR A 89 -4.62 7.15 1.91
C TYR A 89 -3.15 7.17 1.55
N ARG A 90 -2.68 6.12 0.94
CA ARG A 90 -1.32 6.02 0.42
C ARG A 90 -1.32 5.92 -1.09
N ASN A 91 -0.36 6.62 -1.71
CA ASN A 91 -0.13 6.62 -3.15
C ASN A 91 1.36 6.40 -3.42
N ASP A 92 1.72 5.22 -3.88
CA ASP A 92 3.09 4.86 -4.22
C ASP A 92 3.27 4.77 -5.73
N VAL A 93 4.35 5.38 -6.23
CA VAL A 93 4.67 5.41 -7.67
C VAL A 93 5.71 4.34 -7.98
N PHE A 94 5.45 3.56 -9.02
CA PHE A 94 6.35 2.53 -9.54
C PHE A 94 6.62 2.75 -11.02
N SER A 95 7.85 2.48 -11.44
CA SER A 95 8.24 2.39 -12.84
C SER A 95 8.74 0.97 -13.11
N LEU A 96 8.07 0.24 -13.98
CA LEU A 96 8.32 -1.17 -14.27
C LEU A 96 8.80 -1.34 -15.71
N LEU A 97 9.95 -1.96 -15.87
CA LEU A 97 10.42 -2.43 -17.14
C LEU A 97 9.71 -3.73 -17.57
N SER A 98 10.06 -4.21 -18.77
CA SER A 98 9.56 -5.50 -19.27
C SER A 98 9.99 -6.64 -18.35
N ASN A 99 9.05 -7.52 -18.00
CA ASN A 99 9.29 -8.71 -17.17
C ASN A 99 9.98 -8.39 -15.82
N GLN A 100 9.64 -7.26 -15.22
CA GLN A 100 10.24 -6.81 -13.97
C GLN A 100 9.29 -7.03 -12.80
N ARG A 101 9.87 -7.42 -11.66
CA ARG A 101 9.21 -7.47 -10.34
C ARG A 101 9.91 -6.49 -9.41
N ILE A 102 9.13 -5.62 -8.79
CA ILE A 102 9.61 -4.69 -7.75
C ILE A 102 8.97 -5.08 -6.43
N THR A 103 9.77 -5.16 -5.39
CA THR A 103 9.32 -5.39 -4.02
C THR A 103 9.77 -4.21 -3.17
N ARG A 104 8.82 -3.57 -2.49
CA ARG A 104 9.08 -2.47 -1.55
C ARG A 104 8.56 -2.86 -0.17
N LYS A 105 9.33 -2.54 0.86
CA LYS A 105 8.92 -2.71 2.26
C LYS A 105 8.66 -1.35 2.87
N VAL A 106 7.48 -1.18 3.44
CA VAL A 106 7.04 0.06 4.04
C VAL A 106 6.83 -0.16 5.53
N PRO A 107 7.63 0.47 6.41
CA PRO A 107 7.48 0.32 7.85
C PRO A 107 6.23 1.07 8.35
N VAL A 108 5.46 0.38 9.17
CA VAL A 108 4.20 0.88 9.75
C VAL A 108 4.21 0.59 11.25
N ARG A 109 3.88 1.59 12.05
CA ARG A 109 3.72 1.48 13.49
C ARG A 109 2.26 1.26 13.85
N CYS A 110 1.97 0.23 14.64
CA CYS A 110 0.62 -0.10 15.11
C CYS A 110 0.32 0.62 16.42
N THR A 111 -0.41 1.74 16.39
CA THR A 111 -0.61 2.59 17.57
C THR A 111 -1.73 2.13 18.50
N ARG A 112 -2.66 1.31 18.02
CA ARG A 112 -3.83 0.88 18.77
C ARG A 112 -4.12 -0.59 18.56
N ARG A 113 -4.63 -1.27 19.60
CA ARG A 113 -5.11 -2.66 19.50
C ARG A 113 -6.32 -2.75 18.57
N GLY A 114 -6.42 -3.81 17.80
CA GLY A 114 -7.56 -4.05 16.89
C GLY A 114 -7.18 -4.97 15.73
N VAL A 115 -8.14 -5.21 14.87
CA VAL A 115 -7.93 -5.93 13.60
C VAL A 115 -8.00 -4.89 12.49
N TYR A 116 -6.94 -4.78 11.69
CA TYR A 116 -6.83 -3.80 10.64
C TYR A 116 -6.69 -4.46 9.29
N ARG A 117 -7.45 -3.97 8.32
CA ARG A 117 -7.43 -4.43 6.93
C ARG A 117 -7.02 -3.30 6.01
N ILE A 118 -6.17 -3.62 5.03
CA ILE A 118 -5.92 -2.73 3.91
C ILE A 118 -7.04 -2.93 2.90
N SER A 119 -7.64 -1.84 2.46
CA SER A 119 -8.77 -1.86 1.52
C SER A 119 -8.54 -0.88 0.37
N GLY A 120 -9.37 -0.99 -0.68
CA GLY A 120 -9.36 -0.04 -1.79
C GLY A 120 -8.07 -0.06 -2.59
N LEU A 121 -7.47 -1.25 -2.81
CA LEU A 121 -6.28 -1.38 -3.64
C LEU A 121 -6.62 -1.07 -5.09
N GLU A 122 -6.08 0.03 -5.60
CA GLU A 122 -6.26 0.51 -6.96
C GLU A 122 -4.90 0.72 -7.62
N ILE A 123 -4.81 0.26 -8.86
CA ILE A 123 -3.66 0.47 -9.72
C ILE A 123 -4.07 1.50 -10.75
N VAL A 124 -3.40 2.64 -10.78
CA VAL A 124 -3.66 3.74 -11.72
C VAL A 124 -2.50 3.85 -12.68
N PHE A 125 -2.78 3.68 -13.95
CA PHE A 125 -1.81 3.88 -15.04
C PHE A 125 -2.17 5.13 -15.82
N SER A 126 -1.23 6.09 -15.88
CA SER A 126 -1.45 7.40 -16.52
C SER A 126 -1.20 7.40 -18.03
N GLY A 127 -1.09 6.21 -18.67
CA GLY A 127 -0.71 6.13 -20.08
C GLY A 127 0.76 6.52 -20.32
N LEU A 128 1.28 6.18 -21.49
CA LEU A 128 2.67 6.52 -21.86
C LEU A 128 2.89 8.03 -21.97
N PHE A 129 1.88 8.76 -22.43
CA PHE A 129 1.92 10.20 -22.64
C PHE A 129 1.19 11.00 -21.54
N MET A 130 0.84 10.35 -20.41
CA MET A 130 0.13 10.95 -19.27
C MET A 130 -1.21 11.62 -19.62
N ASN A 131 -1.81 11.28 -20.74
CA ASN A 131 -3.06 11.87 -21.24
C ASN A 131 -4.30 11.00 -20.98
N GLU A 132 -4.14 9.80 -20.45
CA GLU A 132 -5.24 8.88 -20.13
C GLU A 132 -5.03 8.29 -18.73
N ILE A 133 -6.08 8.24 -17.93
CA ILE A 133 -6.08 7.61 -16.62
C ILE A 133 -6.85 6.30 -16.72
N ASN A 134 -6.17 5.21 -16.50
CA ASN A 134 -6.75 3.88 -16.46
C ASN A 134 -6.65 3.34 -15.03
N VAL A 135 -7.76 2.85 -14.49
CA VAL A 135 -7.83 2.34 -13.11
C VAL A 135 -8.19 0.87 -13.13
N LEU A 136 -7.42 0.07 -12.41
CA LEU A 136 -7.70 -1.33 -12.15
C LEU A 136 -7.84 -1.53 -10.65
N LYS A 137 -9.01 -2.01 -10.21
CA LYS A 137 -9.21 -2.39 -8.81
C LYS A 137 -8.70 -3.81 -8.61
N ALA A 138 -7.81 -3.98 -7.65
CA ALA A 138 -7.29 -5.28 -7.27
C ALA A 138 -7.89 -5.69 -5.93
N GLY A 139 -8.35 -6.95 -5.84
CA GLY A 139 -8.73 -7.54 -4.56
C GLY A 139 -7.49 -7.79 -3.71
N ASN A 140 -7.54 -7.37 -2.44
CA ASN A 140 -6.47 -7.66 -1.49
C ASN A 140 -7.08 -8.00 -0.13
N ASN A 141 -6.62 -9.12 0.47
CA ASN A 141 -7.01 -9.59 1.79
C ASN A 141 -5.85 -9.44 2.79
N CYS A 142 -5.27 -8.26 2.84
CA CYS A 142 -4.17 -7.95 3.76
C CYS A 142 -4.74 -7.52 5.11
N GLU A 143 -4.55 -8.36 6.13
CA GLU A 143 -5.08 -8.17 7.48
C GLU A 143 -3.99 -8.36 8.52
N ILE A 144 -4.03 -7.56 9.59
CA ILE A 144 -3.15 -7.67 10.75
C ILE A 144 -3.95 -7.55 12.05
N THR A 145 -3.62 -8.40 13.02
CA THR A 145 -4.18 -8.35 14.38
C THR A 145 -3.17 -7.75 15.35
N VAL A 146 -3.54 -6.66 15.99
CA VAL A 146 -2.72 -5.96 16.98
C VAL A 146 -3.25 -6.23 18.37
N TYR A 147 -2.46 -6.91 19.20
CA TYR A 147 -2.77 -7.21 20.59
C TYR A 147 -2.44 -6.05 21.52
N PRO A 148 -3.10 -5.95 22.67
CA PRO A 148 -2.70 -4.99 23.69
C PRO A 148 -1.30 -5.30 24.22
N LYS A 149 -0.56 -4.26 24.59
CA LYS A 149 0.72 -4.42 25.29
C LYS A 149 0.44 -5.03 26.67
N PRO A 150 1.16 -6.07 27.09
CA PRO A 150 1.07 -6.60 28.45
C PRO A 150 1.33 -5.49 29.48
N ALA A 151 0.57 -5.48 30.55
CA ALA A 151 0.82 -4.55 31.65
C ALA A 151 2.17 -4.87 32.31
N ASP A 152 2.88 -3.83 32.71
CA ASP A 152 4.15 -4.00 33.44
C ASP A 152 3.89 -4.74 34.77
N PRO A 153 4.66 -5.79 35.08
CA PRO A 153 4.53 -6.54 36.34
C PRO A 153 4.63 -5.68 37.59
N THR A 154 5.38 -4.58 37.53
CA THR A 154 5.52 -3.61 38.64
C THR A 154 4.21 -2.88 38.91
N VAL A 155 3.49 -2.49 37.86
CA VAL A 155 2.17 -1.85 37.96
C VAL A 155 1.14 -2.83 38.52
N LEU A 156 1.17 -4.09 38.09
CA LEU A 156 0.28 -5.13 38.61
C LEU A 156 0.51 -5.41 40.10
N LYS A 157 1.77 -5.42 40.56
CA LYS A 157 2.11 -5.55 41.97
C LYS A 157 1.59 -4.38 42.81
N SER A 158 1.71 -3.15 42.33
CA SER A 158 1.21 -1.95 43.04
C SER A 158 -0.30 -1.92 43.14
N VAL A 159 -1.02 -2.37 42.11
CA VAL A 159 -2.47 -2.49 42.13
C VAL A 159 -2.93 -3.57 43.10
N ASN A 160 -2.28 -4.73 43.12
CA ASN A 160 -2.58 -5.82 44.02
C ASN A 160 -2.36 -5.43 45.48
N SER A 161 -1.27 -4.70 45.80
CA SER A 161 -1.03 -4.21 47.17
C SER A 161 -2.13 -3.25 47.67
N ARG A 162 -2.60 -2.34 46.79
CA ARG A 162 -3.71 -1.43 47.12
C ARG A 162 -5.04 -2.14 47.33
N ILE A 163 -5.34 -3.15 46.52
CA ILE A 163 -6.58 -3.96 46.71
C ILE A 163 -6.54 -4.70 48.04
N THR A 164 -5.39 -5.25 48.39
CA THR A 164 -5.22 -5.96 49.68
C THR A 164 -5.36 -5.02 50.88
N GLU A 165 -4.90 -3.77 50.75
CA GLU A 165 -5.01 -2.73 51.80
C GLU A 165 -6.45 -2.29 52.01
N ILE A 166 -7.21 -2.08 50.90
CA ILE A 166 -8.66 -1.77 50.98
C ILE A 166 -9.46 -2.92 51.60
N GLY A 167 -9.12 -4.18 51.25
CA GLY A 167 -9.80 -5.36 51.86
C GLY A 167 -9.54 -5.52 53.36
N ARG A 168 -8.42 -5.02 53.89
CA ARG A 168 -8.11 -5.02 55.32
C ARG A 168 -8.79 -3.90 56.12
N ALA A 169 -9.13 -2.80 55.43
CA ALA A 169 -9.80 -1.65 56.08
C ALA A 169 -11.31 -1.86 56.32
N HIS A 170 -11.88 -2.95 55.82
CA HIS A 170 -13.30 -3.29 55.93
C HIS A 170 -13.59 -4.52 56.83
N VAL A 171 -12.60 -4.97 57.65
CA VAL A 171 -12.80 -6.02 58.68
C VAL A 171 -12.69 -5.39 60.10
#